data_3c0caca97418468491ce88e8034b313d
#
_entry.id   3c0caca97418468491ce88e8034b313d
#
_cell.length_a   1.000
_cell.length_b   1.000
_cell.length_c   1.000
_cell.angle_alpha   90.00
_cell.angle_beta   90.00
_cell.angle_gamma   90.00
#
_symmetry.space_group_name_H-M   'P 1'
#
loop_
_entity.id
_entity.type
_entity.pdbx_description
1 polymer ?
#
loop_
_entity_poly.entity_id
_entity_poly.type
_entity_poly.pdbx_seq_one_letter_code
_entity_poly.pdbx_strand_id
1 'polypeptide(L)'
;MPTIDISIEDFSKLIESDHLLTVNELDNLISFAIAEVDSEPDGPDENGHTKISIDIKTSNRPDLWSAEGLARLVKGNNGTLGLPDLSSSPSDYKIIVDPETEKVRPYIAAAIVRGLKFDDFLIKQMIQIQDKLDYSYGRKRKRSSIGIYNINMISSPIHYKMVDRDFEFTPLNFENNMSIKDIFSNHPKGIEFGHILSKSKKVPILVDSEERVLSLPPIINSHDVGRVTTESKDVLIETTGTDKETVLIALDCVTQALRDRGGAIESVEIIYQSNIEITPQNTPKEIKINPKIINSYLGTTFTNDQIITFLERRRHNVVKIEDELLIKYAPWRKDIHHWVDISEDIAMASDYNTLIPTIPKVVTSGKISPSSEDENMLREIFIGMQLIEVMNYILTDPIILSNKIDKPMNNSTKDIVEIKNPITSTFSVIRSQLLPILLSFESKNTHIEYPHKIFEIGEVVKNIQKNLLTKTHAAVLLTGSNETLETILSVLDGFMRLQNLDYLLEDTDDKMFISGRRALIKINDIPIGKIGEINPSILNNFGIEVPSAGLEIDLTKIPNLRIKEYDTNKL
;
A
#
# COMPACT_ATOMS: atom_id res chain seq x y z
N MET A 1 -3.46 0.20 2.05
CA MET A 1 -4.37 -0.94 1.92
C MET A 1 -5.77 -0.40 1.74
N PRO A 2 -6.73 -1.13 1.18
CA PRO A 2 -8.07 -0.59 1.03
C PRO A 2 -8.77 -0.55 2.38
N THR A 3 -9.12 0.66 2.81
CA THR A 3 -10.01 0.91 3.94
C THR A 3 -11.42 1.09 3.38
N ILE A 4 -12.43 0.48 3.97
CA ILE A 4 -13.84 0.65 3.61
C ILE A 4 -14.62 1.17 4.80
N ASP A 5 -15.66 1.94 4.50
CA ASP A 5 -16.60 2.44 5.50
C ASP A 5 -17.86 1.57 5.47
N ILE A 6 -18.26 1.05 6.62
CA ILE A 6 -19.47 0.24 6.77
C ILE A 6 -20.38 0.85 7.87
N SER A 7 -21.65 0.44 7.92
CA SER A 7 -22.53 0.68 9.06
C SER A 7 -22.59 -0.59 9.91
N ILE A 8 -22.47 -0.42 11.22
CA ILE A 8 -22.55 -1.55 12.16
C ILE A 8 -23.94 -2.20 12.08
N GLU A 9 -25.01 -1.41 11.98
CA GLU A 9 -26.40 -1.86 11.88
C GLU A 9 -26.64 -2.66 10.59
N ASP A 10 -26.12 -2.14 9.48
CA ASP A 10 -26.24 -2.79 8.18
C ASP A 10 -25.42 -4.08 8.13
N PHE A 11 -24.19 -4.06 8.62
CA PHE A 11 -23.34 -5.24 8.68
C PHE A 11 -23.92 -6.34 9.57
N SER A 12 -24.50 -5.96 10.73
CA SER A 12 -25.21 -6.91 11.61
C SER A 12 -26.36 -7.60 10.89
N LYS A 13 -27.12 -6.86 10.06
CA LYS A 13 -28.19 -7.44 9.21
C LYS A 13 -27.62 -8.35 8.13
N LEU A 14 -26.55 -7.94 7.46
CA LEU A 14 -25.92 -8.70 6.39
C LEU A 14 -25.41 -10.07 6.87
N ILE A 15 -24.87 -10.14 8.08
CA ILE A 15 -24.41 -11.40 8.67
C ILE A 15 -25.52 -12.19 9.38
N GLU A 16 -26.76 -11.66 9.36
CA GLU A 16 -27.93 -12.27 10.04
C GLU A 16 -27.68 -12.44 11.55
N SER A 17 -27.09 -11.41 12.20
CA SER A 17 -26.87 -11.41 13.65
C SER A 17 -28.18 -11.25 14.41
N ASP A 18 -28.33 -11.98 15.51
CA ASP A 18 -29.48 -11.89 16.41
C ASP A 18 -29.55 -10.56 17.20
N HIS A 19 -28.45 -9.82 17.23
CA HIS A 19 -28.33 -8.54 17.92
C HIS A 19 -27.42 -7.56 17.16
N LEU A 20 -27.48 -6.29 17.54
CA LEU A 20 -26.57 -5.28 17.06
C LEU A 20 -25.15 -5.54 17.59
N LEU A 21 -24.18 -5.64 16.70
CA LEU A 21 -22.80 -5.90 17.09
C LEU A 21 -22.20 -4.73 17.86
N THR A 22 -21.44 -5.05 18.88
CA THR A 22 -20.48 -4.10 19.46
C THR A 22 -19.24 -3.99 18.57
N VAL A 23 -18.45 -2.92 18.73
CA VAL A 23 -17.19 -2.73 18.00
C VAL A 23 -16.23 -3.89 18.21
N ASN A 24 -16.11 -4.40 19.43
CA ASN A 24 -15.24 -5.53 19.75
C ASN A 24 -15.71 -6.84 19.09
N GLU A 25 -17.01 -7.08 19.04
CA GLU A 25 -17.56 -8.26 18.35
C GLU A 25 -17.32 -8.15 16.84
N LEU A 26 -17.53 -6.97 16.26
CA LEU A 26 -17.24 -6.70 14.85
C LEU A 26 -15.76 -6.98 14.54
N ASP A 27 -14.85 -6.41 15.32
CA ASP A 27 -13.40 -6.58 15.11
C ASP A 27 -12.98 -8.05 15.19
N ASN A 28 -13.48 -8.78 16.19
CA ASN A 28 -13.25 -10.22 16.30
C ASN A 28 -13.78 -11.02 15.10
N LEU A 29 -14.96 -10.68 14.58
CA LEU A 29 -15.56 -11.37 13.44
C LEU A 29 -14.79 -11.11 12.14
N ILE A 30 -14.39 -9.85 11.88
CA ILE A 30 -13.69 -9.50 10.65
C ILE A 30 -12.21 -9.92 10.66
N SER A 31 -11.62 -10.20 11.81
CA SER A 31 -10.27 -10.75 11.93
C SER A 31 -10.09 -12.03 11.12
N PHE A 32 -11.18 -12.84 10.98
CA PHE A 32 -11.22 -14.00 10.11
C PHE A 32 -10.99 -13.70 8.62
N ALA A 33 -11.24 -12.46 8.20
CA ALA A 33 -10.95 -11.96 6.85
C ALA A 33 -9.58 -11.24 6.78
N ILE A 34 -8.77 -11.24 7.85
CA ILE A 34 -7.57 -10.41 8.02
C ILE A 34 -7.91 -8.94 7.80
N ALA A 35 -8.95 -8.49 8.45
CA ALA A 35 -9.38 -7.12 8.52
C ALA A 35 -9.46 -6.66 9.98
N GLU A 36 -9.34 -5.37 10.23
CA GLU A 36 -9.40 -4.78 11.55
C GLU A 36 -10.17 -3.47 11.54
N VAL A 37 -10.74 -3.10 12.67
CA VAL A 37 -11.34 -1.79 12.87
C VAL A 37 -10.26 -0.72 12.91
N ASP A 38 -10.36 0.30 12.05
CA ASP A 38 -9.34 1.35 11.86
C ASP A 38 -9.72 2.70 12.51
N SER A 39 -10.94 2.84 12.98
CA SER A 39 -11.41 4.09 13.61
C SER A 39 -12.41 3.84 14.72
N GLU A 40 -12.53 4.80 15.65
CA GLU A 40 -13.70 4.86 16.52
C GLU A 40 -14.97 5.05 15.69
N PRO A 41 -16.11 4.50 16.12
CA PRO A 41 -17.36 4.66 15.39
C PRO A 41 -17.82 6.12 15.44
N ASP A 42 -18.28 6.62 14.30
CA ASP A 42 -19.01 7.89 14.25
C ASP A 42 -20.36 7.76 14.98
N GLY A 43 -20.93 8.86 15.43
CA GLY A 43 -22.31 8.84 15.93
C GLY A 43 -23.30 8.43 14.82
N PRO A 44 -24.50 7.90 15.17
CA PRO A 44 -25.47 7.51 14.19
C PRO A 44 -25.90 8.70 13.31
N ASP A 45 -26.00 8.47 12.00
CA ASP A 45 -26.51 9.45 11.05
C ASP A 45 -28.05 9.63 11.18
N GLU A 46 -28.62 10.50 10.36
CA GLU A 46 -30.08 10.79 10.35
C GLU A 46 -30.94 9.54 10.06
N ASN A 47 -30.35 8.50 9.44
CA ASN A 47 -30.99 7.23 9.12
C ASN A 47 -30.68 6.13 10.14
N GLY A 48 -29.94 6.43 11.21
CA GLY A 48 -29.58 5.52 12.27
C GLY A 48 -28.42 4.58 11.93
N HIS A 49 -27.55 4.95 10.97
CA HIS A 49 -26.36 4.20 10.60
C HIS A 49 -25.13 4.72 11.35
N THR A 50 -24.52 3.87 12.18
CA THR A 50 -23.24 4.13 12.85
C THR A 50 -22.11 3.71 11.93
N LYS A 51 -21.42 4.70 11.37
CA LYS A 51 -20.32 4.48 10.45
C LYS A 51 -19.04 4.08 11.21
N ILE A 52 -18.31 3.11 10.66
CA ILE A 52 -17.00 2.66 11.14
C ILE A 52 -16.10 2.29 9.96
N SER A 53 -14.81 2.60 10.06
CA SER A 53 -13.82 2.27 9.02
C SER A 53 -13.14 0.95 9.32
N ILE A 54 -13.02 0.12 8.29
CA ILE A 54 -12.38 -1.21 8.34
C ILE A 54 -11.17 -1.21 7.40
N ASP A 55 -10.00 -1.53 7.93
CA ASP A 55 -8.79 -1.74 7.13
C ASP A 55 -8.65 -3.21 6.72
N ILE A 56 -8.65 -3.47 5.42
CA ILE A 56 -8.55 -4.81 4.85
C ILE A 56 -7.10 -5.07 4.48
N LYS A 57 -6.43 -5.96 5.21
CA LYS A 57 -5.00 -6.26 5.02
C LYS A 57 -4.75 -7.10 3.76
N THR A 58 -5.74 -7.84 3.27
CA THR A 58 -5.66 -8.68 2.06
C THR A 58 -5.86 -7.86 0.78
N SER A 59 -4.78 -7.27 0.25
CA SER A 59 -4.83 -6.44 -0.96
C SER A 59 -5.05 -7.23 -2.27
N ASN A 60 -5.00 -8.55 -2.24
CA ASN A 60 -5.22 -9.46 -3.37
C ASN A 60 -6.64 -10.05 -3.41
N ARG A 61 -7.53 -9.65 -2.48
CA ARG A 61 -8.91 -10.12 -2.33
C ARG A 61 -9.92 -8.98 -2.61
N PRO A 62 -10.11 -8.59 -3.90
CA PRO A 62 -11.02 -7.50 -4.26
C PRO A 62 -12.49 -7.76 -3.88
N ASP A 63 -12.86 -9.02 -3.73
CA ASP A 63 -14.18 -9.46 -3.27
C ASP A 63 -14.50 -9.08 -1.82
N LEU A 64 -13.48 -8.75 -1.01
CA LEU A 64 -13.63 -8.32 0.38
C LEU A 64 -13.71 -6.80 0.56
N TRP A 65 -13.55 -6.01 -0.52
CA TRP A 65 -13.53 -4.54 -0.43
C TRP A 65 -14.92 -3.90 -0.38
N SER A 66 -15.87 -4.62 0.18
CA SER A 66 -17.22 -4.15 0.45
C SER A 66 -17.78 -4.81 1.72
N ALA A 67 -18.81 -4.19 2.30
CA ALA A 67 -19.52 -4.74 3.45
C ALA A 67 -20.10 -6.13 3.15
N GLU A 68 -20.65 -6.31 1.95
CA GLU A 68 -21.24 -7.58 1.48
C GLU A 68 -20.19 -8.69 1.37
N GLY A 69 -19.03 -8.37 0.79
CA GLY A 69 -17.94 -9.34 0.65
C GLY A 69 -17.38 -9.82 1.99
N LEU A 70 -17.17 -8.89 2.93
CA LEU A 70 -16.79 -9.23 4.30
C LEU A 70 -17.88 -10.06 4.99
N ALA A 71 -19.13 -9.61 4.91
CA ALA A 71 -20.27 -10.32 5.51
C ALA A 71 -20.42 -11.75 4.97
N ARG A 72 -20.24 -11.94 3.65
CA ARG A 72 -20.27 -13.27 3.01
C ARG A 72 -19.23 -14.21 3.61
N LEU A 73 -18.02 -13.73 3.85
CA LEU A 73 -16.96 -14.52 4.46
C LEU A 73 -17.22 -14.78 5.94
N VAL A 74 -17.68 -13.80 6.71
CA VAL A 74 -18.06 -13.94 8.13
C VAL A 74 -19.21 -14.93 8.28
N LYS A 75 -20.22 -14.90 7.41
CA LYS A 75 -21.30 -15.90 7.39
C LYS A 75 -20.77 -17.32 7.18
N GLY A 76 -19.74 -17.50 6.34
CA GLY A 76 -19.04 -18.78 6.20
C GLY A 76 -18.46 -19.26 7.51
N ASN A 77 -17.82 -18.39 8.27
CA ASN A 77 -17.31 -18.72 9.60
C ASN A 77 -18.43 -19.05 10.60
N ASN A 78 -19.59 -18.41 10.47
CA ASN A 78 -20.75 -18.58 11.34
C ASN A 78 -21.68 -19.74 10.92
N GLY A 79 -21.26 -20.58 9.95
CA GLY A 79 -21.96 -21.82 9.62
C GLY A 79 -22.66 -21.87 8.26
N THR A 80 -22.65 -20.79 7.46
CA THR A 80 -23.11 -20.82 6.06
C THR A 80 -22.01 -21.37 5.18
N LEU A 81 -21.89 -22.69 5.12
CA LEU A 81 -20.77 -23.40 4.51
C LEU A 81 -20.82 -23.43 2.97
N GLY A 82 -19.68 -23.64 2.36
CA GLY A 82 -19.54 -23.88 0.92
C GLY A 82 -19.63 -22.62 0.04
N LEU A 83 -19.56 -22.82 -1.27
CA LEU A 83 -19.62 -21.73 -2.26
C LEU A 83 -20.93 -20.93 -2.14
N PRO A 84 -20.88 -19.61 -2.34
CA PRO A 84 -22.09 -18.83 -2.54
C PRO A 84 -22.81 -19.28 -3.83
N ASP A 85 -24.07 -18.90 -3.96
CA ASP A 85 -24.79 -19.11 -5.22
C ASP A 85 -24.14 -18.27 -6.33
N LEU A 86 -23.74 -18.93 -7.42
CA LEU A 86 -23.13 -18.32 -8.61
C LEU A 86 -24.10 -18.32 -9.80
N SER A 87 -25.32 -18.81 -9.64
CA SER A 87 -26.27 -18.94 -10.76
C SER A 87 -26.67 -17.57 -11.33
N SER A 88 -27.00 -17.51 -12.59
CA SER A 88 -27.70 -16.40 -13.23
C SER A 88 -28.73 -16.96 -14.21
N SER A 89 -29.84 -16.26 -14.39
CA SER A 89 -30.79 -16.52 -15.46
C SER A 89 -30.38 -15.77 -16.74
N PRO A 90 -30.69 -16.25 -17.94
CA PRO A 90 -30.46 -15.49 -19.15
C PRO A 90 -31.36 -14.25 -19.23
N SER A 91 -30.85 -13.17 -19.78
CA SER A 91 -31.64 -11.97 -20.12
C SER A 91 -31.79 -11.81 -21.64
N ASP A 92 -32.71 -10.94 -22.03
CA ASP A 92 -32.87 -10.54 -23.45
C ASP A 92 -31.90 -9.42 -23.89
N TYR A 93 -31.04 -8.96 -22.96
CA TYR A 93 -30.09 -7.87 -23.24
C TYR A 93 -28.80 -8.40 -23.87
N LYS A 94 -28.34 -7.65 -24.86
CA LYS A 94 -27.12 -7.97 -25.62
C LYS A 94 -26.25 -6.74 -25.77
N ILE A 95 -24.94 -6.93 -25.75
CA ILE A 95 -23.96 -5.89 -26.08
C ILE A 95 -23.22 -6.29 -27.35
N ILE A 96 -23.31 -5.46 -28.38
CA ILE A 96 -22.61 -5.64 -29.67
C ILE A 96 -21.32 -4.82 -29.61
N VAL A 97 -20.18 -5.49 -29.80
CA VAL A 97 -18.85 -4.89 -29.67
C VAL A 97 -18.30 -4.59 -31.05
N ASP A 98 -18.00 -3.31 -31.31
CA ASP A 98 -17.32 -2.88 -32.53
C ASP A 98 -15.85 -3.35 -32.51
N PRO A 99 -15.35 -4.01 -33.56
CA PRO A 99 -13.95 -4.44 -33.67
C PRO A 99 -12.93 -3.31 -33.51
N GLU A 100 -13.27 -2.07 -33.81
CA GLU A 100 -12.36 -0.92 -33.60
C GLU A 100 -11.99 -0.71 -32.13
N THR A 101 -12.82 -1.17 -31.15
CA THR A 101 -12.57 -1.05 -29.71
C THR A 101 -11.36 -1.86 -29.27
N GLU A 102 -10.99 -2.92 -30.01
CA GLU A 102 -9.88 -3.82 -29.69
C GLU A 102 -8.54 -3.07 -29.49
N LYS A 103 -8.35 -1.98 -30.23
CA LYS A 103 -7.10 -1.20 -30.20
C LYS A 103 -6.98 -0.29 -28.98
N VAL A 104 -8.08 -0.01 -28.29
CA VAL A 104 -8.12 1.00 -27.22
C VAL A 104 -8.54 0.39 -25.89
N ARG A 105 -9.69 -0.30 -25.89
CA ARG A 105 -10.28 -0.90 -24.70
C ARG A 105 -11.10 -2.14 -25.10
N PRO A 106 -10.41 -3.28 -25.30
CA PRO A 106 -10.95 -4.44 -26.04
C PRO A 106 -12.03 -5.21 -25.28
N TYR A 107 -12.03 -5.17 -23.95
CA TYR A 107 -12.87 -6.07 -23.17
C TYR A 107 -14.02 -5.34 -22.51
N ILE A 108 -15.20 -5.95 -22.59
CA ILE A 108 -16.41 -5.54 -21.90
C ILE A 108 -17.10 -6.79 -21.33
N ALA A 109 -17.68 -6.64 -20.16
CA ALA A 109 -18.57 -7.62 -19.54
C ALA A 109 -19.73 -6.89 -18.88
N ALA A 110 -20.90 -7.52 -18.80
CA ALA A 110 -22.08 -6.93 -18.20
C ALA A 110 -22.98 -7.98 -17.54
N ALA A 111 -23.78 -7.52 -16.60
CA ALA A 111 -24.83 -8.27 -15.96
C ALA A 111 -25.98 -7.36 -15.57
N ILE A 112 -27.18 -7.93 -15.39
CA ILE A 112 -28.33 -7.23 -14.83
C ILE A 112 -28.58 -7.78 -13.44
N VAL A 113 -28.92 -6.90 -12.50
CA VAL A 113 -29.37 -7.30 -11.17
C VAL A 113 -30.75 -6.71 -10.93
N ARG A 114 -31.69 -7.58 -10.62
CA ARG A 114 -33.10 -7.21 -10.44
C ARG A 114 -33.59 -7.32 -9.01
N GLY A 115 -34.66 -6.57 -8.71
CA GLY A 115 -35.38 -6.68 -7.46
C GLY A 115 -34.69 -6.05 -6.25
N LEU A 116 -33.76 -5.12 -6.49
CA LEU A 116 -33.06 -4.39 -5.44
C LEU A 116 -33.97 -3.36 -4.77
N LYS A 117 -33.66 -3.03 -3.53
CA LYS A 117 -34.27 -1.93 -2.79
C LYS A 117 -33.17 -0.93 -2.45
N PHE A 118 -33.07 0.11 -3.27
CA PHE A 118 -32.10 1.16 -3.05
C PHE A 118 -32.60 2.18 -2.00
N ASP A 119 -31.72 2.51 -1.09
CA ASP A 119 -31.76 3.69 -0.26
C ASP A 119 -30.46 4.47 -0.45
N ASP A 120 -30.35 5.65 0.15
CA ASP A 120 -29.16 6.49 0.04
C ASP A 120 -27.92 5.79 0.59
N PHE A 121 -28.06 4.92 1.59
CA PHE A 121 -26.96 4.17 2.16
C PHE A 121 -26.44 3.14 1.16
N LEU A 122 -27.29 2.30 0.57
CA LEU A 122 -26.89 1.31 -0.43
C LEU A 122 -26.24 1.95 -1.66
N ILE A 123 -26.77 3.11 -2.11
CA ILE A 123 -26.16 3.87 -3.22
C ILE A 123 -24.72 4.28 -2.84
N LYS A 124 -24.49 4.79 -1.62
CA LYS A 124 -23.15 5.15 -1.14
C LYS A 124 -22.22 3.92 -1.07
N GLN A 125 -22.71 2.77 -0.59
CA GLN A 125 -21.94 1.53 -0.56
C GLN A 125 -21.57 1.05 -1.97
N MET A 126 -22.49 1.16 -2.92
CA MET A 126 -22.28 0.83 -4.32
C MET A 126 -21.24 1.72 -4.99
N ILE A 127 -21.26 3.02 -4.70
CA ILE A 127 -20.22 3.96 -5.15
C ILE A 127 -18.87 3.61 -4.52
N GLN A 128 -18.86 3.25 -3.24
CA GLN A 128 -17.65 2.88 -2.53
C GLN A 128 -16.97 1.65 -3.15
N ILE A 129 -17.71 0.55 -3.38
CA ILE A 129 -17.13 -0.66 -4.00
C ILE A 129 -16.61 -0.35 -5.40
N GLN A 130 -17.35 0.44 -6.19
CA GLN A 130 -16.93 0.89 -7.51
C GLN A 130 -15.61 1.66 -7.43
N ASP A 131 -15.50 2.65 -6.55
CA ASP A 131 -14.29 3.45 -6.38
C ASP A 131 -13.11 2.60 -5.92
N LYS A 132 -13.30 1.71 -4.93
CA LYS A 132 -12.21 0.83 -4.45
C LYS A 132 -11.70 -0.10 -5.55
N LEU A 133 -12.60 -0.70 -6.32
CA LEU A 133 -12.23 -1.56 -7.46
C LEU A 133 -11.56 -0.76 -8.57
N ASP A 134 -12.11 0.39 -8.98
CA ASP A 134 -11.58 1.24 -10.05
C ASP A 134 -10.18 1.76 -9.75
N TYR A 135 -9.97 2.28 -8.53
CA TYR A 135 -8.69 2.89 -8.14
C TYR A 135 -7.59 1.87 -7.88
N SER A 136 -7.91 0.78 -7.17
CA SER A 136 -6.92 -0.22 -6.75
C SER A 136 -6.78 -1.33 -7.81
N TYR A 137 -7.76 -2.19 -7.94
CA TYR A 137 -7.76 -3.35 -8.83
C TYR A 137 -7.71 -2.94 -10.31
N GLY A 138 -8.52 -1.98 -10.69
CA GLY A 138 -8.58 -1.36 -12.02
C GLY A 138 -7.40 -0.43 -12.34
N ARG A 139 -6.45 -0.21 -11.39
CA ARG A 139 -5.29 0.68 -11.53
C ARG A 139 -5.68 2.06 -12.01
N LYS A 140 -6.51 2.77 -11.23
CA LYS A 140 -7.09 4.07 -11.58
C LYS A 140 -7.76 4.02 -12.95
N ARG A 141 -8.69 3.09 -13.12
CA ARG A 141 -9.49 2.83 -14.33
C ARG A 141 -8.72 2.41 -15.57
N LYS A 142 -7.40 2.21 -15.51
CA LYS A 142 -6.60 1.79 -16.67
C LYS A 142 -6.91 0.36 -17.08
N ARG A 143 -6.97 -0.59 -16.14
CA ARG A 143 -7.23 -2.00 -16.42
C ARG A 143 -8.72 -2.31 -16.54
N SER A 144 -9.53 -1.80 -15.62
CA SER A 144 -10.98 -1.89 -15.65
C SER A 144 -11.62 -0.64 -15.09
N SER A 145 -12.83 -0.34 -15.55
CA SER A 145 -13.75 0.63 -14.95
C SER A 145 -15.15 0.05 -14.95
N ILE A 146 -15.96 0.51 -14.01
CA ILE A 146 -17.31 0.00 -13.74
C ILE A 146 -18.31 1.11 -14.02
N GLY A 147 -19.39 0.79 -14.74
CA GLY A 147 -20.58 1.63 -14.90
C GLY A 147 -21.81 0.92 -14.33
N ILE A 148 -22.70 1.66 -13.69
CA ILE A 148 -23.96 1.15 -13.14
C ILE A 148 -25.07 2.06 -13.59
N TYR A 149 -26.15 1.48 -14.15
CA TYR A 149 -27.21 2.20 -14.81
C TYR A 149 -28.59 1.67 -14.40
N ASN A 150 -29.60 2.53 -14.43
CA ASN A 150 -30.99 2.09 -14.33
C ASN A 150 -31.42 1.39 -15.62
N ILE A 151 -31.57 0.05 -15.59
CA ILE A 151 -31.87 -0.76 -16.78
C ILE A 151 -33.20 -0.38 -17.44
N ASN A 152 -34.18 0.12 -16.68
CA ASN A 152 -35.49 0.53 -17.21
C ASN A 152 -35.43 1.73 -18.15
N MET A 153 -34.29 2.43 -18.19
CA MET A 153 -34.03 3.55 -19.09
C MET A 153 -33.30 3.14 -20.38
N ILE A 154 -32.96 1.86 -20.55
CA ILE A 154 -32.05 1.38 -21.59
C ILE A 154 -32.75 0.38 -22.51
N SER A 155 -32.59 0.53 -23.81
CA SER A 155 -33.16 -0.36 -24.82
C SER A 155 -32.06 -1.27 -25.44
N SER A 156 -32.34 -2.59 -25.49
CA SER A 156 -31.43 -3.57 -26.12
C SER A 156 -31.59 -3.58 -27.65
N PRO A 157 -30.54 -3.87 -28.44
CA PRO A 157 -29.15 -4.10 -28.03
C PRO A 157 -28.39 -2.83 -27.68
N ILE A 158 -27.37 -2.98 -26.82
CA ILE A 158 -26.42 -1.92 -26.48
C ILE A 158 -25.22 -2.06 -27.44
N HIS A 159 -24.71 -0.94 -27.95
CA HIS A 159 -23.55 -0.90 -28.83
C HIS A 159 -22.34 -0.31 -28.10
N TYR A 160 -21.27 -1.09 -28.03
CA TYR A 160 -19.96 -0.65 -27.58
C TYR A 160 -19.12 -0.32 -28.82
N LYS A 161 -19.04 0.97 -29.16
CA LYS A 161 -18.47 1.45 -30.42
C LYS A 161 -17.45 2.56 -30.23
N MET A 162 -16.69 2.85 -31.28
CA MET A 162 -15.71 3.94 -31.31
C MET A 162 -16.30 5.17 -31.97
N VAL A 163 -16.15 6.34 -31.36
CA VAL A 163 -16.60 7.65 -31.87
C VAL A 163 -15.46 8.66 -31.91
N ASP A 164 -15.63 9.69 -32.76
CA ASP A 164 -14.71 10.82 -32.81
C ASP A 164 -14.87 11.72 -31.59
N ARG A 165 -13.84 12.48 -31.26
CA ARG A 165 -13.85 13.36 -30.08
C ARG A 165 -14.80 14.57 -30.18
N ASP A 166 -15.33 14.82 -31.35
CA ASP A 166 -16.34 15.86 -31.56
C ASP A 166 -17.78 15.36 -31.25
N PHE A 167 -17.94 14.06 -30.95
CA PHE A 167 -19.22 13.49 -30.53
C PHE A 167 -19.67 14.15 -29.21
N GLU A 168 -20.99 14.46 -29.12
CA GLU A 168 -21.56 15.20 -28.01
C GLU A 168 -22.56 14.36 -27.23
N PHE A 169 -22.58 14.52 -25.93
CA PHE A 169 -23.62 14.01 -25.02
C PHE A 169 -23.61 14.82 -23.71
N THR A 170 -24.65 14.67 -22.91
CA THR A 170 -24.73 15.29 -21.57
C THR A 170 -24.06 14.40 -20.52
N PRO A 171 -22.87 14.78 -19.97
CA PRO A 171 -22.21 13.98 -18.94
C PRO A 171 -22.94 14.08 -17.60
N LEU A 172 -22.79 13.07 -16.76
CA LEU A 172 -23.42 12.98 -15.43
C LEU A 172 -23.14 14.23 -14.60
N ASN A 173 -24.16 14.74 -13.92
CA ASN A 173 -24.16 15.98 -13.12
C ASN A 173 -24.00 17.29 -13.91
N PHE A 174 -24.18 17.24 -15.23
CA PHE A 174 -24.25 18.43 -16.09
C PHE A 174 -25.62 18.48 -16.79
N GLU A 175 -26.06 19.67 -17.19
CA GLU A 175 -27.36 19.87 -17.86
C GLU A 175 -27.21 20.10 -19.36
N ASN A 176 -26.01 20.42 -19.83
CA ASN A 176 -25.73 20.76 -21.22
C ASN A 176 -24.92 19.68 -21.93
N ASN A 177 -25.17 19.49 -23.21
CA ASN A 177 -24.34 18.69 -24.07
C ASN A 177 -22.92 19.24 -24.12
N MET A 178 -21.95 18.34 -24.08
CA MET A 178 -20.52 18.65 -24.19
C MET A 178 -19.89 17.71 -25.21
N SER A 179 -18.99 18.26 -26.03
CA SER A 179 -18.14 17.41 -26.85
C SER A 179 -17.16 16.61 -25.97
N ILE A 180 -16.72 15.45 -26.44
CA ILE A 180 -15.73 14.65 -25.70
C ILE A 180 -14.42 15.43 -25.49
N LYS A 181 -14.05 16.35 -26.41
CA LYS A 181 -12.94 17.28 -26.22
C LYS A 181 -13.15 18.19 -25.02
N ASP A 182 -14.36 18.75 -24.90
CA ASP A 182 -14.71 19.63 -23.80
C ASP A 182 -14.80 18.88 -22.48
N ILE A 183 -15.31 17.64 -22.50
CA ILE A 183 -15.30 16.76 -21.31
C ILE A 183 -13.86 16.54 -20.83
N PHE A 184 -12.91 16.26 -21.71
CA PHE A 184 -11.51 16.07 -21.32
C PHE A 184 -10.85 17.32 -20.74
N SER A 185 -11.28 18.51 -21.17
CA SER A 185 -10.67 19.78 -20.76
C SER A 185 -11.37 20.43 -19.58
N ASN A 186 -12.69 20.26 -19.45
CA ASN A 186 -13.52 21.06 -18.55
C ASN A 186 -14.28 20.23 -17.50
N HIS A 187 -14.53 18.94 -17.76
CA HIS A 187 -15.22 18.09 -16.79
C HIS A 187 -14.21 17.52 -15.76
N PRO A 188 -14.49 17.56 -14.42
CA PRO A 188 -13.56 17.06 -13.39
C PRO A 188 -13.06 15.63 -13.67
N LYS A 189 -13.95 14.70 -14.02
CA LYS A 189 -13.57 13.32 -14.38
C LYS A 189 -12.83 13.22 -15.72
N GLY A 190 -13.07 14.13 -16.64
CA GLY A 190 -12.31 14.24 -17.88
C GLY A 190 -10.88 14.68 -17.64
N ILE A 191 -10.67 15.68 -16.79
CA ILE A 191 -9.34 16.15 -16.37
C ILE A 191 -8.60 15.04 -15.63
N GLU A 192 -9.27 14.33 -14.72
CA GLU A 192 -8.68 13.27 -13.91
C GLU A 192 -8.29 12.04 -14.74
N PHE A 193 -9.19 11.55 -15.62
CA PHE A 193 -9.03 10.27 -16.32
C PHE A 193 -8.81 10.37 -17.82
N GLY A 194 -9.00 11.53 -18.46
CA GLY A 194 -8.86 11.72 -19.91
C GLY A 194 -7.50 11.30 -20.45
N HIS A 195 -6.46 11.35 -19.61
CA HIS A 195 -5.12 10.91 -19.97
C HIS A 195 -5.06 9.43 -20.41
N ILE A 196 -6.00 8.58 -19.96
CA ILE A 196 -6.09 7.15 -20.32
C ILE A 196 -6.36 6.98 -21.82
N LEU A 197 -7.17 7.86 -22.39
CA LEU A 197 -7.58 7.84 -23.81
C LEU A 197 -6.81 8.85 -24.66
N SER A 198 -5.84 9.58 -24.10
CA SER A 198 -5.15 10.71 -24.77
C SER A 198 -4.46 10.33 -26.09
N LYS A 199 -3.97 9.09 -26.19
CA LYS A 199 -3.23 8.59 -27.38
C LYS A 199 -4.14 8.14 -28.52
N SER A 200 -5.45 7.97 -28.30
CA SER A 200 -6.38 7.52 -29.33
C SER A 200 -7.09 8.69 -30.01
N LYS A 201 -7.26 8.62 -31.33
CA LYS A 201 -8.04 9.60 -32.09
C LYS A 201 -9.54 9.44 -31.83
N LYS A 202 -10.02 8.20 -31.86
CA LYS A 202 -11.39 7.82 -31.49
C LYS A 202 -11.41 7.28 -30.07
N VAL A 203 -12.54 7.33 -29.40
CA VAL A 203 -12.73 6.88 -28.04
C VAL A 203 -13.94 5.95 -27.93
N PRO A 204 -13.93 4.99 -26.98
CA PRO A 204 -15.05 4.07 -26.82
C PRO A 204 -16.25 4.77 -26.17
N ILE A 205 -17.44 4.41 -26.63
CA ILE A 205 -18.71 4.86 -26.07
C ILE A 205 -19.71 3.70 -26.01
N LEU A 206 -20.59 3.74 -25.03
CA LEU A 206 -21.73 2.85 -24.90
C LEU A 206 -22.99 3.60 -25.28
N VAL A 207 -23.77 3.07 -26.22
CA VAL A 207 -25.07 3.61 -26.64
C VAL A 207 -26.09 2.49 -26.74
N ASP A 208 -27.35 2.79 -26.48
CA ASP A 208 -28.43 1.82 -26.65
C ASP A 208 -28.99 1.81 -28.10
N SER A 209 -30.00 0.99 -28.34
CA SER A 209 -30.62 0.86 -29.68
C SER A 209 -31.40 2.13 -30.12
N GLU A 210 -31.68 3.04 -29.20
CA GLU A 210 -32.31 4.34 -29.48
C GLU A 210 -31.26 5.47 -29.56
N GLU A 211 -29.98 5.12 -29.71
CA GLU A 211 -28.83 6.05 -29.76
C GLU A 211 -28.66 6.91 -28.50
N ARG A 212 -29.26 6.52 -27.35
CA ARG A 212 -29.01 7.19 -26.07
C ARG A 212 -27.66 6.74 -25.51
N VAL A 213 -26.85 7.71 -25.09
CA VAL A 213 -25.52 7.44 -24.52
C VAL A 213 -25.65 6.93 -23.09
N LEU A 214 -25.03 5.80 -22.77
CA LEU A 214 -24.89 5.29 -21.42
C LEU A 214 -23.68 5.88 -20.73
N SER A 215 -22.51 5.78 -21.39
CA SER A 215 -21.25 6.28 -20.81
C SER A 215 -20.16 6.47 -21.87
N LEU A 216 -19.14 7.21 -21.48
CA LEU A 216 -17.82 7.32 -22.11
C LEU A 216 -16.80 6.57 -21.24
N PRO A 217 -16.64 5.24 -21.37
CA PRO A 217 -15.68 4.49 -20.55
C PRO A 217 -14.22 4.87 -20.86
N PRO A 218 -13.34 4.98 -19.88
CA PRO A 218 -13.52 4.83 -18.43
C PRO A 218 -13.77 6.16 -17.71
N ILE A 219 -14.31 7.19 -18.36
CA ILE A 219 -14.33 8.57 -17.89
C ILE A 219 -15.57 8.86 -17.06
N ILE A 220 -16.77 8.80 -17.71
CA ILE A 220 -18.02 9.28 -17.08
C ILE A 220 -19.26 8.64 -17.71
N ASN A 221 -20.30 8.44 -16.89
CA ASN A 221 -21.63 8.06 -17.35
C ASN A 221 -22.37 9.28 -17.94
N SER A 222 -23.44 9.03 -18.69
CA SER A 222 -24.33 10.10 -19.16
C SER A 222 -25.28 10.55 -18.05
N HIS A 223 -25.84 11.75 -18.22
CA HIS A 223 -26.88 12.29 -17.34
C HIS A 223 -28.22 11.54 -17.51
N ASP A 224 -28.58 11.19 -18.73
CA ASP A 224 -29.91 10.73 -19.08
C ASP A 224 -30.21 9.32 -18.59
N VAL A 225 -29.28 8.37 -18.78
CA VAL A 225 -29.47 6.95 -18.44
C VAL A 225 -28.46 6.42 -17.43
N GLY A 226 -27.45 7.19 -17.11
CA GLY A 226 -26.33 6.79 -16.23
C GLY A 226 -26.59 6.99 -14.74
N ARG A 227 -27.79 7.37 -14.31
CA ARG A 227 -28.08 7.69 -12.91
C ARG A 227 -28.91 6.61 -12.23
N VAL A 228 -28.40 6.06 -11.12
CA VAL A 228 -29.17 5.21 -10.19
C VAL A 228 -29.72 6.08 -9.06
N THR A 229 -30.99 5.88 -8.71
CA THR A 229 -31.69 6.59 -7.64
C THR A 229 -32.35 5.61 -6.67
N THR A 230 -32.89 6.10 -5.57
CA THR A 230 -33.65 5.30 -4.60
C THR A 230 -34.91 4.66 -5.17
N GLU A 231 -35.41 5.16 -6.31
CA GLU A 231 -36.55 4.56 -7.03
C GLU A 231 -36.15 3.42 -7.97
N SER A 232 -34.84 3.29 -8.26
CA SER A 232 -34.33 2.20 -9.10
C SER A 232 -34.52 0.86 -8.39
N LYS A 233 -34.90 -0.17 -9.15
CA LYS A 233 -35.04 -1.55 -8.64
C LYS A 233 -34.15 -2.52 -9.38
N ASP A 234 -33.87 -2.20 -10.63
CA ASP A 234 -33.15 -3.04 -11.55
C ASP A 234 -31.99 -2.26 -12.15
N VAL A 235 -30.80 -2.83 -12.15
CA VAL A 235 -29.62 -2.15 -12.66
C VAL A 235 -28.87 -3.01 -13.67
N LEU A 236 -28.34 -2.35 -14.68
CA LEU A 236 -27.30 -2.89 -15.56
C LEU A 236 -25.94 -2.49 -14.96
N ILE A 237 -25.07 -3.47 -14.82
CA ILE A 237 -23.67 -3.25 -14.44
C ILE A 237 -22.83 -3.60 -15.64
N GLU A 238 -21.95 -2.70 -16.06
CA GLU A 238 -20.93 -2.99 -17.07
C GLU A 238 -19.54 -2.76 -16.51
N THR A 239 -18.61 -3.52 -17.04
CA THR A 239 -17.19 -3.32 -16.78
C THR A 239 -16.44 -3.35 -18.10
N THR A 240 -15.63 -2.31 -18.38
CA THR A 240 -14.79 -2.26 -19.57
C THR A 240 -13.33 -2.22 -19.19
N GLY A 241 -12.43 -2.70 -20.04
CA GLY A 241 -11.02 -2.66 -19.70
C GLY A 241 -10.06 -3.11 -20.78
N THR A 242 -8.78 -3.08 -20.39
CA THR A 242 -7.65 -3.55 -21.20
C THR A 242 -7.13 -4.92 -20.74
N ASP A 243 -7.66 -5.46 -19.64
CA ASP A 243 -7.30 -6.75 -19.07
C ASP A 243 -8.57 -7.56 -18.80
N LYS A 244 -8.78 -8.64 -19.56
CA LYS A 244 -10.01 -9.42 -19.54
C LYS A 244 -10.36 -9.98 -18.16
N GLU A 245 -9.37 -10.55 -17.47
CA GLU A 245 -9.59 -11.16 -16.17
C GLU A 245 -9.99 -10.10 -15.14
N THR A 246 -9.34 -8.93 -15.15
CA THR A 246 -9.69 -7.82 -14.25
C THR A 246 -11.12 -7.32 -14.51
N VAL A 247 -11.55 -7.25 -15.77
CA VAL A 247 -12.92 -6.87 -16.17
C VAL A 247 -13.95 -7.85 -15.62
N LEU A 248 -13.74 -9.15 -15.79
CA LEU A 248 -14.65 -10.19 -15.31
C LEU A 248 -14.75 -10.22 -13.78
N ILE A 249 -13.61 -10.16 -13.09
CA ILE A 249 -13.58 -10.18 -11.62
C ILE A 249 -14.24 -8.92 -11.03
N ALA A 250 -14.02 -7.75 -11.63
CA ALA A 250 -14.69 -6.52 -11.18
C ALA A 250 -16.21 -6.62 -11.31
N LEU A 251 -16.71 -7.17 -12.43
CA LEU A 251 -18.13 -7.45 -12.61
C LEU A 251 -18.65 -8.41 -11.53
N ASP A 252 -17.96 -9.55 -11.33
CA ASP A 252 -18.38 -10.58 -10.40
C ASP A 252 -18.43 -10.03 -8.96
N CYS A 253 -17.46 -9.22 -8.54
CA CYS A 253 -17.45 -8.61 -7.20
C CYS A 253 -18.68 -7.73 -6.96
N VAL A 254 -19.02 -6.86 -7.92
CA VAL A 254 -20.17 -5.94 -7.78
C VAL A 254 -21.49 -6.69 -7.87
N THR A 255 -21.65 -7.59 -8.84
CA THR A 255 -22.90 -8.36 -9.01
C THR A 255 -23.18 -9.25 -7.81
N GLN A 256 -22.14 -9.87 -7.27
CA GLN A 256 -22.29 -10.72 -6.09
C GLN A 256 -22.58 -9.92 -4.82
N ALA A 257 -22.01 -8.72 -4.66
CA ALA A 257 -22.36 -7.83 -3.58
C ALA A 257 -23.85 -7.44 -3.63
N LEU A 258 -24.38 -7.15 -4.82
CA LEU A 258 -25.79 -6.85 -4.99
C LEU A 258 -26.72 -8.06 -4.81
N ARG A 259 -26.24 -9.29 -5.14
CA ARG A 259 -26.95 -10.54 -4.78
C ARG A 259 -27.09 -10.70 -3.26
N ASP A 260 -26.03 -10.40 -2.51
CA ASP A 260 -26.07 -10.48 -1.04
C ASP A 260 -27.07 -9.48 -0.44
N ARG A 261 -27.49 -8.46 -1.22
CA ARG A 261 -28.59 -7.53 -0.92
C ARG A 261 -29.97 -8.02 -1.40
N GLY A 262 -30.05 -9.25 -1.89
CA GLY A 262 -31.30 -9.87 -2.35
C GLY A 262 -31.58 -9.70 -3.84
N GLY A 263 -30.65 -9.17 -4.63
CA GLY A 263 -30.80 -9.03 -6.07
C GLY A 263 -30.70 -10.35 -6.84
N ALA A 264 -31.53 -10.53 -7.86
CA ALA A 264 -31.46 -11.65 -8.80
C ALA A 264 -30.57 -11.28 -9.99
N ILE A 265 -29.54 -12.10 -10.28
CA ILE A 265 -28.60 -11.85 -11.38
C ILE A 265 -29.11 -12.44 -12.68
N GLU A 266 -29.10 -11.64 -13.74
CA GLU A 266 -29.33 -12.09 -15.12
C GLU A 266 -28.05 -11.89 -15.95
N SER A 267 -27.75 -12.88 -16.80
CA SER A 267 -26.59 -12.82 -17.68
C SER A 267 -26.88 -12.03 -18.96
N VAL A 268 -25.84 -11.41 -19.52
CA VAL A 268 -25.88 -10.62 -20.74
C VAL A 268 -24.98 -11.27 -21.78
N GLU A 269 -25.46 -11.34 -23.04
CA GLU A 269 -24.66 -11.77 -24.18
C GLU A 269 -23.78 -10.64 -24.68
N ILE A 270 -22.46 -10.89 -24.73
CA ILE A 270 -21.46 -9.98 -25.31
C ILE A 270 -21.06 -10.52 -26.66
N ILE A 271 -21.43 -9.83 -27.72
CA ILE A 271 -21.27 -10.28 -29.11
C ILE A 271 -20.05 -9.58 -29.73
N TYR A 272 -18.95 -10.30 -29.80
CA TYR A 272 -17.75 -9.91 -30.56
C TYR A 272 -17.85 -10.41 -32.01
N GLN A 273 -17.03 -9.88 -32.89
CA GLN A 273 -16.99 -10.33 -34.27
C GLN A 273 -16.65 -11.83 -34.40
N SER A 274 -15.82 -12.37 -33.51
CA SER A 274 -15.31 -13.75 -33.58
C SER A 274 -16.05 -14.74 -32.68
N ASN A 275 -16.72 -14.28 -31.62
CA ASN A 275 -17.36 -15.14 -30.63
C ASN A 275 -18.45 -14.41 -29.84
N ILE A 276 -19.26 -15.18 -29.13
CA ILE A 276 -20.23 -14.68 -28.16
C ILE A 276 -19.75 -15.13 -26.78
N GLU A 277 -19.74 -14.21 -25.85
CA GLU A 277 -19.44 -14.48 -24.42
C GLU A 277 -20.68 -14.19 -23.58
N ILE A 278 -20.92 -15.00 -22.56
CA ILE A 278 -22.00 -14.80 -21.61
C ILE A 278 -21.37 -14.39 -20.27
N THR A 279 -21.80 -13.27 -19.71
CA THR A 279 -21.32 -12.77 -18.43
C THR A 279 -22.46 -12.47 -17.47
N PRO A 280 -22.27 -12.58 -16.12
CA PRO A 280 -21.03 -12.91 -15.41
C PRO A 280 -20.63 -14.38 -15.60
N GLN A 281 -19.38 -14.72 -15.23
CA GLN A 281 -18.92 -16.10 -15.25
C GLN A 281 -19.40 -16.85 -14.02
N ASN A 282 -20.21 -17.91 -14.23
CA ASN A 282 -20.84 -18.66 -13.16
C ASN A 282 -20.13 -19.98 -12.84
N THR A 283 -19.01 -20.26 -13.51
CA THR A 283 -18.30 -21.53 -13.37
C THR A 283 -17.23 -21.42 -12.29
N PRO A 284 -17.31 -22.20 -11.20
CA PRO A 284 -16.26 -22.28 -10.20
C PRO A 284 -14.94 -22.73 -10.83
N LYS A 285 -13.83 -22.19 -10.34
CA LYS A 285 -12.49 -22.71 -10.60
C LYS A 285 -12.22 -23.91 -9.70
N GLU A 286 -11.28 -24.77 -10.10
CA GLU A 286 -11.00 -26.03 -9.40
C GLU A 286 -9.50 -26.20 -9.16
N ILE A 287 -9.14 -26.77 -8.00
CA ILE A 287 -7.79 -27.20 -7.67
C ILE A 287 -7.84 -28.51 -6.89
N LYS A 288 -6.92 -29.44 -7.17
CA LYS A 288 -6.74 -30.68 -6.42
C LYS A 288 -5.59 -30.58 -5.45
N ILE A 289 -5.75 -31.07 -4.25
CA ILE A 289 -4.71 -31.05 -3.21
C ILE A 289 -4.70 -32.36 -2.42
N ASN A 290 -3.50 -32.72 -1.94
CA ASN A 290 -3.33 -33.84 -1.03
C ASN A 290 -3.28 -33.31 0.43
N PRO A 291 -4.19 -33.75 1.34
CA PRO A 291 -4.22 -33.32 2.73
C PRO A 291 -2.90 -33.54 3.49
N LYS A 292 -2.14 -34.57 3.13
CA LYS A 292 -0.83 -34.85 3.76
C LYS A 292 0.20 -33.74 3.48
N ILE A 293 0.17 -33.15 2.28
CA ILE A 293 1.05 -32.03 1.91
C ILE A 293 0.70 -30.80 2.75
N ILE A 294 -0.59 -30.50 2.93
CA ILE A 294 -1.07 -29.41 3.77
C ILE A 294 -0.58 -29.55 5.20
N ASN A 295 -0.82 -30.70 5.81
CA ASN A 295 -0.40 -30.98 7.19
C ASN A 295 1.11 -30.87 7.35
N SER A 296 1.88 -31.36 6.37
CA SER A 296 3.34 -31.25 6.38
C SER A 296 3.81 -29.81 6.26
N TYR A 297 3.13 -28.99 5.45
CA TYR A 297 3.46 -27.58 5.22
C TYR A 297 3.11 -26.71 6.43
N LEU A 298 1.93 -26.89 7.01
CA LEU A 298 1.46 -26.14 8.17
C LEU A 298 2.03 -26.65 9.50
N GLY A 299 2.65 -27.82 9.52
CA GLY A 299 3.10 -28.48 10.76
C GLY A 299 1.95 -28.97 11.63
N THR A 300 0.83 -29.38 11.03
CA THR A 300 -0.40 -29.78 11.70
C THR A 300 -0.73 -31.25 11.48
N THR A 301 -1.78 -31.74 12.17
CA THR A 301 -2.29 -33.10 12.04
C THR A 301 -3.81 -33.09 11.83
N PHE A 302 -4.32 -32.14 11.04
CA PHE A 302 -5.75 -32.05 10.75
C PHE A 302 -6.26 -33.29 10.02
N THR A 303 -7.43 -33.77 10.41
CA THR A 303 -8.14 -34.80 9.66
C THR A 303 -8.70 -34.26 8.36
N ASN A 304 -9.04 -35.12 7.41
CA ASN A 304 -9.68 -34.70 6.16
C ASN A 304 -10.97 -33.93 6.42
N ASP A 305 -11.78 -34.35 7.40
CA ASP A 305 -13.06 -33.72 7.73
C ASP A 305 -12.84 -32.30 8.32
N GLN A 306 -11.80 -32.12 9.14
CA GLN A 306 -11.43 -30.80 9.62
C GLN A 306 -11.00 -29.87 8.47
N ILE A 307 -10.16 -30.37 7.57
CA ILE A 307 -9.71 -29.61 6.39
C ILE A 307 -10.90 -29.22 5.50
N ILE A 308 -11.84 -30.15 5.27
CA ILE A 308 -13.08 -29.89 4.52
C ILE A 308 -13.88 -28.78 5.22
N THR A 309 -14.13 -28.91 6.52
CA THR A 309 -14.87 -27.91 7.29
C THR A 309 -14.21 -26.54 7.24
N PHE A 310 -12.87 -26.46 7.39
CA PHE A 310 -12.14 -25.19 7.28
C PHE A 310 -12.31 -24.53 5.92
N LEU A 311 -12.21 -25.30 4.84
CA LEU A 311 -12.39 -24.80 3.47
C LEU A 311 -13.83 -24.38 3.18
N GLU A 312 -14.81 -25.11 3.66
CA GLU A 312 -16.23 -24.76 3.50
C GLU A 312 -16.58 -23.47 4.27
N ARG A 313 -15.99 -23.26 5.44
CA ARG A 313 -16.06 -21.98 6.17
C ARG A 313 -15.43 -20.83 5.38
N ARG A 314 -14.40 -21.09 4.56
CA ARG A 314 -13.77 -20.11 3.64
C ARG A 314 -14.53 -19.96 2.32
N ARG A 315 -15.75 -20.50 2.24
CA ARG A 315 -16.64 -20.39 1.08
C ARG A 315 -16.14 -21.16 -0.13
N HIS A 316 -15.59 -22.36 0.09
CA HIS A 316 -15.25 -23.32 -0.95
C HIS A 316 -16.19 -24.54 -0.88
N ASN A 317 -16.42 -25.22 -2.02
CA ASN A 317 -16.99 -26.57 -2.02
C ASN A 317 -15.84 -27.58 -2.12
N VAL A 318 -15.93 -28.66 -1.35
CA VAL A 318 -14.88 -29.68 -1.32
C VAL A 318 -15.47 -31.05 -1.60
N VAL A 319 -14.86 -31.78 -2.53
CA VAL A 319 -15.24 -33.17 -2.85
C VAL A 319 -14.02 -34.06 -2.63
N LYS A 320 -14.20 -35.12 -1.86
CA LYS A 320 -13.17 -36.12 -1.67
C LYS A 320 -13.09 -37.03 -2.89
N ILE A 321 -11.90 -37.15 -3.47
CA ILE A 321 -11.59 -38.04 -4.60
C ILE A 321 -10.39 -38.88 -4.21
N GLU A 322 -10.63 -40.15 -3.87
CA GLU A 322 -9.61 -41.08 -3.37
C GLU A 322 -8.81 -40.45 -2.19
N ASP A 323 -7.50 -40.25 -2.36
CA ASP A 323 -6.62 -39.68 -1.34
C ASP A 323 -6.46 -38.15 -1.47
N GLU A 324 -7.15 -37.52 -2.42
CA GLU A 324 -7.10 -36.06 -2.70
C GLU A 324 -8.44 -35.40 -2.39
N LEU A 325 -8.37 -34.07 -2.25
CA LEU A 325 -9.53 -33.19 -2.17
C LEU A 325 -9.59 -32.33 -3.44
N LEU A 326 -10.73 -32.38 -4.13
CA LEU A 326 -11.07 -31.44 -5.20
C LEU A 326 -11.77 -30.24 -4.58
N ILE A 327 -11.16 -29.09 -4.67
CA ILE A 327 -11.68 -27.84 -4.10
C ILE A 327 -12.21 -26.99 -5.25
N LYS A 328 -13.47 -26.59 -5.13
CA LYS A 328 -14.12 -25.65 -6.05
C LYS A 328 -14.24 -24.30 -5.35
N TYR A 329 -13.76 -23.26 -6.01
CA TYR A 329 -13.72 -21.90 -5.47
C TYR A 329 -14.30 -20.89 -6.44
N ALA A 330 -14.72 -19.73 -5.91
CA ALA A 330 -15.37 -18.68 -6.68
C ALA A 330 -14.46 -18.10 -7.78
N PRO A 331 -15.00 -17.72 -8.96
CA PRO A 331 -14.20 -17.24 -10.09
C PRO A 331 -13.43 -15.96 -9.79
N TRP A 332 -13.89 -15.12 -8.86
CA TRP A 332 -13.22 -13.88 -8.44
C TRP A 332 -12.03 -14.09 -7.49
N ARG A 333 -11.81 -15.32 -6.98
CA ARG A 333 -10.65 -15.69 -6.17
C ARG A 333 -9.41 -15.79 -7.06
N LYS A 334 -8.86 -14.62 -7.42
CA LYS A 334 -7.64 -14.53 -8.22
C LYS A 334 -6.36 -14.80 -7.41
N ASP A 335 -6.44 -14.71 -6.11
CA ASP A 335 -5.37 -15.01 -5.16
C ASP A 335 -4.95 -16.48 -5.16
N ILE A 336 -5.84 -17.40 -5.58
CA ILE A 336 -5.57 -18.84 -5.61
C ILE A 336 -4.87 -19.23 -6.90
N HIS A 337 -3.56 -19.49 -6.83
CA HIS A 337 -2.72 -19.95 -7.93
C HIS A 337 -2.09 -21.32 -7.67
N HIS A 338 -1.92 -21.67 -6.40
CA HIS A 338 -1.20 -22.84 -5.96
C HIS A 338 -1.86 -23.45 -4.73
N TRP A 339 -1.55 -24.72 -4.42
CA TRP A 339 -2.06 -25.39 -3.21
C TRP A 339 -1.64 -24.68 -1.90
N VAL A 340 -0.56 -23.89 -1.91
CA VAL A 340 -0.13 -23.06 -0.76
C VAL A 340 -1.18 -22.02 -0.41
N ASP A 341 -1.84 -21.42 -1.40
CA ASP A 341 -2.89 -20.40 -1.18
C ASP A 341 -4.12 -21.04 -0.50
N ILE A 342 -4.41 -22.31 -0.83
CA ILE A 342 -5.43 -23.11 -0.15
C ILE A 342 -4.99 -23.45 1.29
N SER A 343 -3.70 -23.74 1.49
CA SER A 343 -3.18 -23.97 2.84
C SER A 343 -3.30 -22.73 3.73
N GLU A 344 -3.16 -21.54 3.17
CA GLU A 344 -3.39 -20.28 3.86
C GLU A 344 -4.86 -20.15 4.29
N ASP A 345 -5.82 -20.43 3.40
CA ASP A 345 -7.24 -20.42 3.75
C ASP A 345 -7.56 -21.41 4.90
N ILE A 346 -6.93 -22.59 4.92
CA ILE A 346 -7.07 -23.58 6.00
C ILE A 346 -6.48 -23.03 7.31
N ALA A 347 -5.29 -22.45 7.27
CA ALA A 347 -4.65 -21.86 8.44
C ALA A 347 -5.49 -20.72 9.04
N MET A 348 -6.03 -19.83 8.20
CA MET A 348 -6.95 -18.77 8.63
C MET A 348 -8.21 -19.35 9.28
N ALA A 349 -8.83 -20.37 8.67
CA ALA A 349 -10.06 -20.97 9.18
C ALA A 349 -9.86 -21.80 10.45
N SER A 350 -8.65 -22.34 10.67
CA SER A 350 -8.29 -23.04 11.90
C SER A 350 -7.99 -22.12 13.07
N ASP A 351 -7.87 -20.82 12.83
CA ASP A 351 -7.36 -19.80 13.73
C ASP A 351 -5.84 -19.94 13.98
N TYR A 352 -5.07 -18.95 13.53
CA TYR A 352 -3.60 -18.92 13.73
C TYR A 352 -3.18 -19.03 15.20
N ASN A 353 -4.01 -18.55 16.13
CA ASN A 353 -3.75 -18.63 17.58
C ASN A 353 -3.77 -20.08 18.10
N THR A 354 -4.36 -21.03 17.37
CA THR A 354 -4.37 -22.46 17.72
C THR A 354 -3.11 -23.20 17.25
N LEU A 355 -2.31 -22.60 16.37
CA LEU A 355 -1.09 -23.19 15.87
C LEU A 355 0.03 -23.06 16.94
N ILE A 356 0.52 -24.20 17.43
CA ILE A 356 1.58 -24.21 18.42
C ILE A 356 2.93 -24.01 17.72
N PRO A 357 3.64 -22.90 17.98
CA PRO A 357 4.94 -22.67 17.37
C PRO A 357 5.97 -23.65 17.89
N THR A 358 6.77 -24.23 17.02
CA THR A 358 7.88 -25.14 17.37
C THR A 358 9.20 -24.55 16.93
N ILE A 359 10.23 -24.71 17.76
CA ILE A 359 11.58 -24.31 17.39
C ILE A 359 12.12 -25.32 16.34
N PRO A 360 12.50 -24.85 15.14
CA PRO A 360 13.04 -25.74 14.13
C PRO A 360 14.37 -26.37 14.57
N LYS A 361 14.54 -27.65 14.32
CA LYS A 361 15.83 -28.32 14.52
C LYS A 361 16.76 -27.97 13.35
N VAL A 362 17.55 -26.91 13.53
CA VAL A 362 18.54 -26.49 12.52
C VAL A 362 19.91 -27.07 12.86
N VAL A 363 20.64 -27.50 11.82
CA VAL A 363 22.00 -28.04 11.95
C VAL A 363 23.03 -26.92 12.05
N THR A 364 22.71 -25.74 11.53
CA THR A 364 23.62 -24.60 11.51
C THR A 364 23.15 -23.53 12.49
N SER A 365 24.10 -22.97 13.27
CA SER A 365 23.88 -21.78 14.08
C SER A 365 24.23 -20.52 13.29
N GLY A 366 23.45 -19.45 13.45
CA GLY A 366 23.81 -18.14 12.93
C GLY A 366 25.06 -17.58 13.65
N LYS A 367 25.76 -16.66 12.96
CA LYS A 367 26.87 -15.89 13.53
C LYS A 367 26.61 -14.41 13.25
N ILE A 368 27.02 -13.57 14.19
CA ILE A 368 27.06 -12.12 13.99
C ILE A 368 28.17 -11.83 12.97
N SER A 369 27.96 -10.85 12.08
CA SER A 369 29.01 -10.46 11.14
C SER A 369 30.18 -9.82 11.87
N PRO A 370 31.43 -9.97 11.41
CA PRO A 370 32.58 -9.33 12.04
C PRO A 370 32.45 -7.80 12.16
N SER A 371 31.82 -7.15 11.19
CA SER A 371 31.54 -5.70 11.26
C SER A 371 30.56 -5.35 12.37
N SER A 372 29.51 -6.16 12.56
CA SER A 372 28.54 -5.93 13.64
C SER A 372 29.13 -6.19 15.02
N GLU A 373 30.09 -7.15 15.14
CA GLU A 373 30.84 -7.34 16.39
C GLU A 373 31.66 -6.10 16.73
N ASP A 374 32.35 -5.51 15.72
CA ASP A 374 33.13 -4.29 15.92
C ASP A 374 32.23 -3.09 16.27
N GLU A 375 31.09 -2.92 15.58
CA GLU A 375 30.14 -1.88 15.92
C GLU A 375 29.59 -2.02 17.37
N ASN A 376 29.28 -3.24 17.80
CA ASN A 376 28.82 -3.48 19.17
C ASN A 376 29.90 -3.14 20.20
N MET A 377 31.16 -3.52 19.92
CA MET A 377 32.29 -3.13 20.77
C MET A 377 32.43 -1.61 20.85
N LEU A 378 32.28 -0.89 19.75
CA LEU A 378 32.36 0.57 19.72
C LEU A 378 31.20 1.22 20.51
N ARG A 379 29.99 0.66 20.43
CA ARG A 379 28.84 1.12 21.25
C ARG A 379 29.16 1.01 22.74
N GLU A 380 29.70 -0.13 23.17
CA GLU A 380 30.09 -0.32 24.57
C GLU A 380 31.15 0.71 25.02
N ILE A 381 32.11 1.04 24.16
CA ILE A 381 33.12 2.06 24.43
C ILE A 381 32.47 3.44 24.64
N PHE A 382 31.60 3.88 23.76
CA PHE A 382 30.93 5.18 23.88
C PHE A 382 29.97 5.23 25.08
N ILE A 383 29.22 4.16 25.35
CA ILE A 383 28.37 4.03 26.53
C ILE A 383 29.23 4.09 27.82
N GLY A 384 30.40 3.42 27.82
CA GLY A 384 31.36 3.49 28.92
C GLY A 384 31.92 4.89 29.19
N MET A 385 31.91 5.78 28.19
CA MET A 385 32.23 7.20 28.28
C MET A 385 31.04 8.07 28.72
N GLN A 386 29.93 7.46 29.16
CA GLN A 386 28.70 8.12 29.59
C GLN A 386 27.97 8.86 28.44
N LEU A 387 28.09 8.36 27.20
CA LEU A 387 27.34 8.86 26.08
C LEU A 387 26.05 8.03 25.86
N ILE A 388 25.00 8.65 25.41
CA ILE A 388 23.70 8.04 25.10
C ILE A 388 23.61 7.78 23.60
N GLU A 389 23.36 6.53 23.20
CA GLU A 389 23.15 6.21 21.79
C GLU A 389 21.80 6.76 21.33
N VAL A 390 21.79 7.40 20.17
CA VAL A 390 20.59 7.82 19.45
C VAL A 390 20.58 7.20 18.08
N MET A 391 19.38 6.97 17.54
CA MET A 391 19.21 6.39 16.22
C MET A 391 18.28 7.30 15.39
N ASN A 392 18.83 7.85 14.32
CA ASN A 392 18.10 8.72 13.42
C ASN A 392 17.80 8.04 12.08
N TYR A 393 16.82 8.56 11.34
CA TYR A 393 16.51 8.06 10.01
C TYR A 393 17.66 8.30 9.03
N ILE A 394 17.86 7.35 8.12
CA ILE A 394 18.82 7.46 7.01
C ILE A 394 18.35 8.52 6.00
N LEU A 395 17.03 8.63 5.79
CA LEU A 395 16.42 9.67 4.98
C LEU A 395 16.30 10.97 5.77
N THR A 396 16.65 12.08 5.11
CA THR A 396 16.66 13.40 5.75
C THR A 396 16.28 14.53 4.78
N ASP A 397 16.12 15.73 5.33
CA ASP A 397 15.93 16.97 4.59
C ASP A 397 17.26 17.45 3.99
N PRO A 398 17.31 17.76 2.68
CA PRO A 398 18.52 18.33 2.07
C PRO A 398 18.99 19.63 2.75
N ILE A 399 18.11 20.40 3.37
CA ILE A 399 18.44 21.65 4.08
C ILE A 399 19.36 21.36 5.28
N ILE A 400 19.19 20.22 5.96
CA ILE A 400 20.04 19.82 7.11
C ILE A 400 21.49 19.59 6.67
N LEU A 401 21.68 19.01 5.49
CA LEU A 401 23.00 18.69 4.94
C LEU A 401 23.62 19.84 4.12
N SER A 402 22.93 20.96 3.99
CA SER A 402 23.36 22.09 3.17
C SER A 402 23.24 23.42 3.90
N ASN A 403 22.12 24.11 3.77
CA ASN A 403 21.95 25.48 4.25
C ASN A 403 22.15 25.63 5.76
N LYS A 404 21.67 24.66 6.55
CA LYS A 404 21.84 24.71 8.01
C LYS A 404 23.30 24.61 8.47
N ILE A 405 24.18 24.04 7.65
CA ILE A 405 25.62 23.92 7.93
C ILE A 405 26.48 24.84 7.05
N ASP A 406 25.90 25.95 6.56
CA ASP A 406 26.58 26.96 5.70
C ASP A 406 27.24 26.37 4.45
N LYS A 407 26.68 25.32 3.88
CA LYS A 407 27.08 24.72 2.60
C LYS A 407 25.96 24.94 1.57
N PRO A 408 25.97 26.05 0.82
CA PRO A 408 24.90 26.33 -0.15
C PRO A 408 24.81 25.25 -1.24
N MET A 409 23.57 24.91 -1.65
CA MET A 409 23.26 23.81 -2.56
C MET A 409 23.89 23.83 -3.96
N ASN A 410 24.66 24.85 -4.31
CA ASN A 410 25.07 25.06 -5.70
C ASN A 410 26.25 24.23 -6.23
N ASN A 411 27.15 23.73 -5.39
CA ASN A 411 28.29 22.91 -5.85
C ASN A 411 28.75 21.83 -4.86
N SER A 412 28.44 21.94 -3.57
CA SER A 412 28.87 21.02 -2.53
C SER A 412 27.88 19.84 -2.31
N THR A 413 26.73 19.85 -2.98
CA THR A 413 25.67 18.84 -2.88
C THR A 413 25.74 17.76 -3.94
N LYS A 414 26.76 17.80 -4.83
CA LYS A 414 26.96 16.74 -5.84
C LYS A 414 27.17 15.35 -5.23
N ASP A 415 27.59 15.32 -3.97
CA ASP A 415 27.83 14.08 -3.22
C ASP A 415 26.60 13.56 -2.49
N ILE A 416 25.48 14.32 -2.47
CA ILE A 416 24.23 13.91 -1.84
C ILE A 416 23.42 13.04 -2.79
N VAL A 417 22.83 11.98 -2.27
CA VAL A 417 21.97 11.04 -3.01
C VAL A 417 20.52 11.45 -2.83
N GLU A 418 19.88 11.84 -3.93
CA GLU A 418 18.46 12.22 -3.96
C GLU A 418 17.56 11.02 -4.31
N ILE A 419 16.39 10.97 -3.67
CA ILE A 419 15.35 9.98 -3.98
C ILE A 419 14.47 10.50 -5.10
N LYS A 420 14.29 9.68 -6.14
CA LYS A 420 13.54 10.09 -7.35
C LYS A 420 12.07 10.43 -7.09
N ASN A 421 11.42 9.71 -6.18
CA ASN A 421 9.99 9.87 -5.87
C ASN A 421 9.79 9.86 -4.34
N PRO A 422 10.24 10.89 -3.61
CA PRO A 422 10.07 10.93 -2.16
C PRO A 422 8.60 11.12 -1.79
N ILE A 423 8.18 10.54 -0.65
CA ILE A 423 6.82 10.71 -0.12
C ILE A 423 6.62 12.16 0.36
N THR A 424 7.65 12.74 0.97
CA THR A 424 7.67 14.14 1.44
C THR A 424 8.99 14.81 1.07
N SER A 425 9.01 16.13 0.95
CA SER A 425 10.23 16.90 0.70
C SER A 425 11.24 16.80 1.85
N THR A 426 10.77 16.60 3.08
CA THR A 426 11.60 16.49 4.29
C THR A 426 12.37 15.17 4.40
N PHE A 427 12.08 14.19 3.57
CA PHE A 427 12.76 12.88 3.51
C PHE A 427 13.13 12.54 2.06
N SER A 428 13.79 13.48 1.40
CA SER A 428 14.09 13.39 -0.04
C SER A 428 15.53 13.03 -0.37
N VAL A 429 16.42 13.00 0.62
CA VAL A 429 17.85 12.66 0.42
C VAL A 429 18.32 11.63 1.44
N ILE A 430 19.37 10.88 1.09
CA ILE A 430 20.08 10.00 2.01
C ILE A 430 21.16 10.82 2.73
N ARG A 431 21.29 10.60 4.04
CA ARG A 431 22.30 11.29 4.86
C ARG A 431 23.72 10.98 4.39
N SER A 432 24.55 12.01 4.22
CA SER A 432 25.97 11.90 3.86
C SER A 432 26.93 12.12 5.02
N GLN A 433 26.38 12.55 6.17
CA GLN A 433 27.08 12.84 7.43
C GLN A 433 26.13 12.60 8.59
N LEU A 434 26.64 12.27 9.79
CA LEU A 434 25.87 12.05 11.00
C LEU A 434 25.78 13.32 11.87
N LEU A 435 26.84 14.12 11.98
CA LEU A 435 26.88 15.25 12.90
C LEU A 435 25.77 16.30 12.65
N PRO A 436 25.42 16.67 11.39
CA PRO A 436 24.27 17.53 11.14
C PRO A 436 22.94 16.90 11.57
N ILE A 437 22.85 15.57 11.51
CA ILE A 437 21.66 14.84 11.95
C ILE A 437 21.54 14.86 13.48
N LEU A 438 22.66 14.70 14.20
CA LEU A 438 22.69 14.86 15.66
C LEU A 438 22.31 16.29 16.08
N LEU A 439 22.75 17.34 15.36
CA LEU A 439 22.29 18.70 15.59
C LEU A 439 20.78 18.86 15.36
N SER A 440 20.24 18.21 14.35
CA SER A 440 18.78 18.19 14.11
C SER A 440 18.03 17.43 15.20
N PHE A 441 18.59 16.36 15.75
CA PHE A 441 18.05 15.65 16.90
C PHE A 441 18.05 16.54 18.13
N GLU A 442 19.19 17.16 18.44
CA GLU A 442 19.38 18.06 19.57
C GLU A 442 18.36 19.21 19.53
N SER A 443 18.14 19.84 18.37
CA SER A 443 17.20 20.93 18.20
C SER A 443 15.76 20.61 18.62
N LYS A 444 15.38 19.34 18.63
CA LYS A 444 14.04 18.85 19.03
C LYS A 444 13.97 18.47 20.52
N ASN A 445 15.12 18.41 21.20
CA ASN A 445 15.25 17.96 22.57
C ASN A 445 15.77 19.05 23.55
N THR A 446 15.75 20.30 23.14
CA THR A 446 16.20 21.46 23.94
C THR A 446 15.37 21.67 25.21
N HIS A 447 14.24 21.01 25.35
CA HIS A 447 13.38 21.03 26.55
C HIS A 447 13.85 20.08 27.66
N ILE A 448 14.84 19.24 27.39
CA ILE A 448 15.46 18.32 28.38
C ILE A 448 16.60 19.06 29.08
N GLU A 449 16.90 18.70 30.33
CA GLU A 449 17.95 19.31 31.12
C GLU A 449 19.35 18.94 30.60
N TYR A 450 20.20 19.96 30.44
CA TYR A 450 21.60 19.81 30.01
C TYR A 450 22.53 19.33 31.16
N PRO A 451 23.69 18.68 30.86
CA PRO A 451 24.28 18.49 29.55
C PRO A 451 23.73 17.27 28.79
N HIS A 452 23.64 17.38 27.45
CA HIS A 452 23.37 16.25 26.57
C HIS A 452 24.68 15.71 25.98
N LYS A 453 24.87 14.41 26.06
CA LYS A 453 26.03 13.68 25.55
C LYS A 453 25.56 12.53 24.73
N ILE A 454 25.46 12.74 23.43
CA ILE A 454 24.85 11.77 22.50
C ILE A 454 25.83 11.28 21.45
N PHE A 455 25.63 10.07 20.97
CA PHE A 455 26.36 9.51 19.84
C PHE A 455 25.47 8.69 18.92
N GLU A 456 25.90 8.51 17.70
CA GLU A 456 25.31 7.60 16.73
C GLU A 456 26.42 6.87 15.95
N ILE A 457 26.29 5.56 15.79
CA ILE A 457 27.03 4.76 14.83
C ILE A 457 26.05 4.35 13.74
N GLY A 458 26.33 4.74 12.50
CA GLY A 458 25.39 4.49 11.42
C GLY A 458 25.96 4.70 10.02
N GLU A 459 25.22 4.19 9.06
CA GLU A 459 25.57 4.29 7.65
C GLU A 459 25.29 5.70 7.11
N VAL A 460 26.19 6.17 6.27
CA VAL A 460 26.09 7.35 5.43
C VAL A 460 26.40 6.99 3.98
N VAL A 461 25.78 7.67 3.03
CA VAL A 461 25.99 7.41 1.61
C VAL A 461 26.49 8.64 0.89
N LYS A 462 27.54 8.48 0.11
CA LYS A 462 28.12 9.57 -0.73
C LYS A 462 28.11 9.16 -2.19
N ASN A 463 27.72 10.08 -3.04
CA ASN A 463 27.84 9.95 -4.49
C ASN A 463 29.21 10.46 -4.93
N ILE A 464 30.14 9.57 -5.23
CA ILE A 464 31.47 9.92 -5.71
C ILE A 464 31.59 9.48 -7.16
N GLN A 465 31.62 10.43 -8.10
CA GLN A 465 31.75 10.16 -9.54
C GLN A 465 30.71 9.15 -10.07
N LYS A 466 29.45 9.27 -9.60
CA LYS A 466 28.32 8.37 -9.89
C LYS A 466 28.40 6.99 -9.21
N ASN A 467 29.38 6.73 -8.38
CA ASN A 467 29.38 5.55 -7.51
C ASN A 467 28.74 5.91 -6.17
N LEU A 468 27.82 5.07 -5.72
CA LEU A 468 27.17 5.21 -4.43
C LEU A 468 27.97 4.44 -3.38
N LEU A 469 28.81 5.14 -2.64
CA LEU A 469 29.62 4.55 -1.58
C LEU A 469 28.90 4.64 -0.23
N THR A 470 28.60 3.52 0.35
CA THR A 470 28.10 3.41 1.72
C THR A 470 29.24 3.20 2.68
N LYS A 471 29.25 3.98 3.76
CA LYS A 471 30.26 3.99 4.81
C LYS A 471 29.59 4.00 6.17
N THR A 472 30.21 3.38 7.15
CA THR A 472 29.80 3.49 8.54
C THR A 472 30.59 4.58 9.22
N HIS A 473 29.91 5.56 9.80
CA HIS A 473 30.47 6.64 10.57
C HIS A 473 30.11 6.50 12.05
N ALA A 474 30.89 7.07 12.92
CA ALA A 474 30.53 7.38 14.31
C ALA A 474 30.56 8.89 14.49
N ALA A 475 29.52 9.45 15.09
CA ALA A 475 29.47 10.85 15.46
C ALA A 475 29.10 11.00 16.92
N VAL A 476 29.67 12.00 17.58
CA VAL A 476 29.39 12.39 18.97
C VAL A 476 29.06 13.87 18.99
N LEU A 477 28.05 14.24 19.75
CA LEU A 477 27.68 15.63 20.03
C LEU A 477 27.53 15.80 21.56
N LEU A 478 28.28 16.77 22.10
CA LEU A 478 28.19 17.20 23.48
C LEU A 478 27.56 18.59 23.49
N THR A 479 26.47 18.79 24.24
CA THR A 479 25.76 20.07 24.32
C THR A 479 25.56 20.46 25.78
N GLY A 480 26.01 21.65 26.18
CA GLY A 480 25.93 22.13 27.53
C GLY A 480 26.84 23.35 27.77
N SER A 481 26.64 24.08 28.88
CA SER A 481 27.38 25.31 29.18
C SER A 481 28.90 25.12 29.29
N ASN A 482 29.35 23.91 29.64
CA ASN A 482 30.76 23.58 29.84
C ASN A 482 31.36 22.70 28.76
N GLU A 483 30.63 22.44 27.69
CA GLU A 483 31.10 21.58 26.60
C GLU A 483 31.94 22.38 25.59
N THR A 484 33.21 22.00 25.48
CA THR A 484 34.27 22.69 24.76
C THR A 484 35.04 21.74 23.84
N LEU A 485 36.04 22.28 23.12
CA LEU A 485 36.97 21.45 22.36
C LEU A 485 37.70 20.44 23.26
N GLU A 486 38.05 20.81 24.50
CA GLU A 486 38.75 19.94 25.44
C GLU A 486 37.88 18.74 25.86
N THR A 487 36.57 18.95 26.09
CA THR A 487 35.65 17.88 26.46
C THR A 487 35.48 16.87 25.35
N ILE A 488 35.30 17.32 24.10
CA ILE A 488 35.16 16.40 22.95
C ILE A 488 36.49 15.73 22.56
N LEU A 489 37.63 16.41 22.78
CA LEU A 489 38.97 15.81 22.65
C LEU A 489 39.18 14.67 23.65
N SER A 490 38.67 14.79 24.86
CA SER A 490 38.75 13.71 25.86
C SER A 490 38.02 12.45 25.39
N VAL A 491 36.89 12.61 24.68
CA VAL A 491 36.16 11.47 24.06
C VAL A 491 36.98 10.86 22.94
N LEU A 492 37.55 11.68 22.05
CA LEU A 492 38.43 11.20 20.98
C LEU A 492 39.63 10.44 21.53
N ASP A 493 40.31 11.01 22.52
CA ASP A 493 41.49 10.45 23.14
C ASP A 493 41.19 9.08 23.79
N GLY A 494 40.06 9.00 24.51
CA GLY A 494 39.56 7.75 25.09
C GLY A 494 39.30 6.70 24.03
N PHE A 495 38.60 7.06 22.95
CA PHE A 495 38.34 6.19 21.80
C PHE A 495 39.65 5.67 21.17
N MET A 496 40.59 6.57 20.85
CA MET A 496 41.85 6.21 20.19
C MET A 496 42.73 5.31 21.06
N ARG A 497 42.83 5.61 22.38
CA ARG A 497 43.57 4.77 23.34
C ARG A 497 42.99 3.36 23.44
N LEU A 498 41.67 3.24 23.53
CA LEU A 498 41.02 1.93 23.63
C LEU A 498 41.16 1.12 22.33
N GLN A 499 41.31 1.78 21.18
CA GLN A 499 41.64 1.14 19.91
C GLN A 499 43.16 0.94 19.71
N ASN A 500 44.00 1.38 20.64
CA ASN A 500 45.48 1.35 20.54
C ASN A 500 45.97 2.03 19.25
N LEU A 501 45.49 3.23 18.98
CA LEU A 501 45.79 4.02 17.79
C LEU A 501 46.40 5.36 18.16
N ASP A 502 47.50 5.72 17.48
CA ASP A 502 48.03 7.07 17.49
C ASP A 502 47.32 7.92 16.42
N TYR A 503 47.08 9.19 16.72
CA TYR A 503 46.42 10.12 15.81
C TYR A 503 47.10 11.50 15.83
N LEU A 504 46.90 12.26 14.77
CA LEU A 504 47.34 13.63 14.62
C LEU A 504 46.14 14.53 14.35
N LEU A 505 46.25 15.77 14.86
CA LEU A 505 45.28 16.83 14.59
C LEU A 505 45.93 17.88 13.68
N GLU A 506 45.24 18.20 12.59
CA GLU A 506 45.64 19.24 11.63
C GLU A 506 44.53 20.27 11.50
N ASP A 507 44.88 21.54 11.35
CA ASP A 507 43.89 22.59 11.16
C ASP A 507 43.03 22.30 9.91
N THR A 508 41.78 22.76 9.94
CA THR A 508 40.81 22.59 8.84
C THR A 508 40.05 23.89 8.63
N ASP A 509 39.58 24.12 7.42
CA ASP A 509 38.75 25.29 7.06
C ASP A 509 37.25 25.02 7.16
N ASP A 510 36.83 23.85 7.76
CA ASP A 510 35.40 23.48 7.85
C ASP A 510 34.63 24.52 8.69
N LYS A 511 33.69 25.19 8.04
CA LYS A 511 32.89 26.28 8.63
C LYS A 511 31.86 25.79 9.65
N MET A 512 31.63 24.49 9.73
CA MET A 512 30.74 23.92 10.79
C MET A 512 31.31 24.21 12.18
N PHE A 513 32.61 24.36 12.30
CA PHE A 513 33.30 24.58 13.57
C PHE A 513 33.90 25.98 13.70
N ILE A 514 34.11 26.40 14.94
CA ILE A 514 34.76 27.69 15.25
C ILE A 514 36.22 27.64 14.79
N SER A 515 36.69 28.71 14.09
CA SER A 515 38.08 28.84 13.68
C SER A 515 39.02 28.88 14.89
N GLY A 516 40.10 28.10 14.83
CA GLY A 516 41.03 27.91 15.93
C GLY A 516 40.60 26.94 17.02
N ARG A 517 39.36 26.39 16.92
CA ARG A 517 38.83 25.37 17.82
C ARG A 517 38.31 24.16 17.04
N ARG A 518 39.03 23.74 16.01
CA ARG A 518 38.65 22.68 15.07
C ARG A 518 39.88 21.97 14.54
N ALA A 519 39.73 20.72 14.18
CA ALA A 519 40.78 19.91 13.58
C ALA A 519 40.25 18.81 12.67
N LEU A 520 41.08 18.46 11.68
CA LEU A 520 41.01 17.23 10.92
C LEU A 520 41.74 16.14 11.71
N ILE A 521 41.08 14.98 11.92
CA ILE A 521 41.66 13.83 12.62
C ILE A 521 42.33 12.93 11.58
N LYS A 522 43.61 12.61 11.79
CA LYS A 522 44.41 11.74 10.90
C LYS A 522 45.00 10.55 11.63
N ILE A 523 45.03 9.40 10.99
CA ILE A 523 45.81 8.20 11.36
C ILE A 523 46.70 7.86 10.19
N ASN A 524 48.04 7.76 10.42
CA ASN A 524 49.01 7.49 9.35
C ASN A 524 48.82 8.40 8.13
N ASP A 525 48.69 9.71 8.33
CA ASP A 525 48.41 10.73 7.32
C ASP A 525 47.07 10.62 6.57
N ILE A 526 46.25 9.59 6.86
CA ILE A 526 44.94 9.42 6.25
C ILE A 526 43.89 10.18 7.07
N PRO A 527 43.15 11.11 6.45
CA PRO A 527 42.08 11.83 7.16
C PRO A 527 40.92 10.86 7.41
N ILE A 528 40.55 10.70 8.67
CA ILE A 528 39.50 9.79 9.12
C ILE A 528 38.27 10.53 9.64
N GLY A 529 38.36 11.80 10.02
CA GLY A 529 37.25 12.51 10.64
C GLY A 529 37.54 13.96 10.96
N LYS A 530 36.62 14.61 11.62
CA LYS A 530 36.69 16.02 12.04
C LYS A 530 36.20 16.16 13.47
N ILE A 531 36.71 17.16 14.16
CA ILE A 531 36.40 17.50 15.55
C ILE A 531 36.41 19.01 15.76
N GLY A 532 35.57 19.52 16.64
CA GLY A 532 35.62 20.94 17.03
C GLY A 532 34.41 21.42 17.82
N GLU A 533 34.48 22.67 18.26
CA GLU A 533 33.32 23.37 18.79
C GLU A 533 32.45 23.86 17.62
N ILE A 534 31.14 23.60 17.72
CA ILE A 534 30.19 23.96 16.68
C ILE A 534 30.07 25.50 16.59
N ASN A 535 30.11 26.03 15.38
CA ASN A 535 30.00 27.45 15.14
C ASN A 535 28.64 27.98 15.62
N PRO A 536 28.59 29.09 16.41
CA PRO A 536 27.33 29.68 16.86
C PRO A 536 26.32 30.00 15.74
N SER A 537 26.79 30.37 14.53
CA SER A 537 25.90 30.55 13.39
C SER A 537 25.16 29.25 13.01
N ILE A 538 25.87 28.14 13.07
CA ILE A 538 25.27 26.80 12.83
C ILE A 538 24.30 26.44 13.93
N LEU A 539 24.67 26.62 15.21
CA LEU A 539 23.77 26.37 16.33
C LEU A 539 22.47 27.18 16.17
N ASN A 540 22.57 28.47 15.84
CA ASN A 540 21.41 29.31 15.59
C ASN A 540 20.55 28.82 14.43
N ASN A 541 21.13 28.28 13.34
CA ASN A 541 20.39 27.70 12.22
C ASN A 541 19.58 26.47 12.66
N PHE A 542 20.00 25.76 13.69
CA PHE A 542 19.27 24.64 14.29
C PHE A 542 18.36 25.05 15.46
N GLY A 543 18.44 26.29 15.94
CA GLY A 543 17.70 26.76 17.12
C GLY A 543 18.26 26.22 18.45
N ILE A 544 19.58 25.97 18.50
CA ILE A 544 20.30 25.52 19.70
C ILE A 544 20.99 26.76 20.31
N GLU A 545 20.64 27.08 21.56
CA GLU A 545 21.14 28.29 22.26
C GLU A 545 22.33 27.99 23.19
N VAL A 546 22.71 26.72 23.32
CA VAL A 546 23.74 26.26 24.25
C VAL A 546 24.99 25.84 23.48
N PRO A 547 26.21 26.11 23.97
CA PRO A 547 27.45 25.65 23.37
C PRO A 547 27.46 24.17 23.08
N SER A 548 28.01 23.77 21.94
CA SER A 548 28.11 22.37 21.56
C SER A 548 29.47 22.07 20.93
N ALA A 549 30.00 20.88 21.19
CA ALA A 549 31.20 20.35 20.58
C ALA A 549 30.91 18.97 19.97
N GLY A 550 31.48 18.71 18.80
CA GLY A 550 31.18 17.46 18.10
C GLY A 550 32.37 16.88 17.34
N LEU A 551 32.28 15.60 17.09
CA LEU A 551 33.19 14.87 16.21
C LEU A 551 32.42 13.93 15.30
N GLU A 552 33.00 13.64 14.12
CA GLU A 552 32.51 12.59 13.23
C GLU A 552 33.70 11.83 12.62
N ILE A 553 33.68 10.51 12.70
CA ILE A 553 34.78 9.60 12.27
C ILE A 553 34.22 8.60 11.24
N ASP A 554 34.94 8.44 10.13
CA ASP A 554 34.72 7.40 9.12
C ASP A 554 35.35 6.07 9.65
N LEU A 555 34.53 5.18 10.19
CA LEU A 555 34.97 3.92 10.78
C LEU A 555 35.54 2.94 9.74
N THR A 556 35.20 3.11 8.47
CA THR A 556 35.73 2.26 7.38
C THR A 556 37.21 2.47 7.14
N LYS A 557 37.77 3.58 7.68
CA LYS A 557 39.18 3.94 7.59
C LYS A 557 40.00 3.57 8.83
N ILE A 558 39.38 3.05 9.86
CA ILE A 558 40.08 2.65 11.08
C ILE A 558 40.79 1.30 10.85
N PRO A 559 42.14 1.23 10.98
CA PRO A 559 42.89 0.06 10.54
C PRO A 559 42.53 -1.26 11.22
N ASN A 560 42.17 -1.21 12.50
CA ASN A 560 41.90 -2.39 13.34
C ASN A 560 40.44 -2.86 13.27
N LEU A 561 39.56 -2.15 12.55
CA LEU A 561 38.18 -2.52 12.40
C LEU A 561 37.94 -3.33 11.12
N ARG A 562 37.01 -4.28 11.19
CA ARG A 562 36.56 -5.11 10.09
C ARG A 562 35.40 -4.47 9.31
N ILE A 563 35.04 -3.24 9.68
CA ILE A 563 34.05 -2.41 9.00
C ILE A 563 34.64 -1.91 7.68
N LYS A 564 33.93 -2.15 6.56
CA LYS A 564 34.39 -1.78 5.22
C LYS A 564 33.36 -0.94 4.50
N GLU A 565 33.82 -0.05 3.63
CA GLU A 565 32.94 0.62 2.68
C GLU A 565 32.50 -0.36 1.58
N TYR A 566 31.32 -0.15 1.02
CA TYR A 566 30.84 -0.92 -0.11
C TYR A 566 30.13 -0.04 -1.15
N ASP A 567 30.22 -0.48 -2.40
CA ASP A 567 29.55 0.18 -3.53
C ASP A 567 28.12 -0.37 -3.66
N THR A 568 27.14 0.43 -3.31
CA THR A 568 25.72 0.08 -3.34
C THR A 568 25.22 -0.27 -4.75
N ASN A 569 25.91 0.20 -5.81
CA ASN A 569 25.54 -0.16 -7.19
C ASN A 569 25.93 -1.62 -7.56
N LYS A 570 26.70 -2.28 -6.71
CA LYS A 570 27.18 -3.65 -6.94
C LYS A 570 26.43 -4.71 -6.10
N LEU A 571 25.49 -4.28 -5.29
CA LEU A 571 24.53 -5.12 -4.56
C LEU A 571 23.26 -5.34 -5.41
#